data_c15b115b1767b74d7897166ab2d86040
#
_entry.id   c15b115b1767b74d7897166ab2d86040
#
_cell.length_a   1.000
_cell.length_b   1.000
_cell.length_c   1.000
_cell.angle_alpha   90.00
_cell.angle_beta   90.00
_cell.angle_gamma   90.00
#
_symmetry.space_group_name_H-M   'P 1'
#
loop_
_entity.id
_entity.type
_entity.pdbx_description
1 polymer ?
#
loop_
_entity_poly.entity_id
_entity_poly.type
_entity_poly.pdbx_seq_one_letter_code
_entity_poly.pdbx_strand_id
1 'polypeptide(L)'
;MHGVDYIFHAAALKQVPSCEFFPIEAVKTNVLGTENVLTAAIDAGVKSCICLSTDKAAYPVNAMGTSKAMMEKVIVAKSRMVSPEKTQICCTRYGNVMCSRGSVIPLFISQIKDGKDLTVTDPTMTRFIMSLEEAVELVVFTFQNGSTGDIMVQKAPACTIGVLAQAVKELFHADNEIKVIGIRHGEKMYETLLTNEECANAIDMGNFYRVPADKRGLNYDKYFTDGNLKRAELSEFNSNNT
;
A
#
# COMPACT_ATOMS: atom_id res chain seq x y z
N MET A 1 -23.48 -10.20 6.53
CA MET A 1 -22.40 -10.17 7.56
C MET A 1 -22.94 -10.25 8.99
N HIS A 2 -23.94 -11.12 9.25
CA HIS A 2 -24.50 -11.26 10.59
C HIS A 2 -23.46 -11.76 11.61
N GLY A 3 -23.36 -11.09 12.78
CA GLY A 3 -22.48 -11.49 13.88
C GLY A 3 -20.98 -11.19 13.66
N VAL A 4 -20.65 -10.41 12.63
CA VAL A 4 -19.26 -9.98 12.35
C VAL A 4 -19.01 -8.62 12.98
N ASP A 5 -18.05 -8.53 13.88
CA ASP A 5 -17.64 -7.28 14.51
C ASP A 5 -16.49 -6.58 13.77
N TYR A 6 -15.54 -7.34 13.22
CA TYR A 6 -14.32 -6.82 12.60
C TYR A 6 -14.10 -7.44 11.22
N ILE A 7 -13.72 -6.61 10.26
CA ILE A 7 -13.40 -7.05 8.89
C ILE A 7 -11.99 -6.60 8.55
N PHE A 8 -11.17 -7.55 8.09
CA PHE A 8 -9.92 -7.30 7.42
C PHE A 8 -10.08 -7.61 5.93
N HIS A 9 -10.21 -6.57 5.12
CA HIS A 9 -10.44 -6.70 3.68
C HIS A 9 -9.10 -6.70 2.92
N ALA A 10 -8.60 -7.91 2.65
CA ALA A 10 -7.36 -8.15 1.91
C ALA A 10 -7.58 -8.65 0.48
N ALA A 11 -8.83 -8.85 0.05
CA ALA A 11 -9.13 -9.35 -1.30
C ALA A 11 -8.74 -8.31 -2.36
N ALA A 12 -7.85 -8.68 -3.27
CA ALA A 12 -7.40 -7.80 -4.34
C ALA A 12 -6.72 -8.56 -5.49
N LEU A 13 -6.72 -7.96 -6.68
CA LEU A 13 -5.77 -8.28 -7.73
C LEU A 13 -4.52 -7.41 -7.52
N LYS A 14 -3.34 -8.04 -7.34
CA LYS A 14 -2.08 -7.37 -6.98
C LYS A 14 -0.97 -7.49 -8.02
N GLN A 15 -1.11 -8.38 -9.00
CA GLN A 15 -0.09 -8.62 -10.00
C GLN A 15 -0.13 -7.52 -11.08
N VAL A 16 0.94 -6.73 -11.18
CA VAL A 16 1.02 -5.62 -12.14
C VAL A 16 0.77 -6.09 -13.56
N PRO A 17 1.46 -7.12 -14.11
CA PRO A 17 1.21 -7.56 -15.48
C PRO A 17 -0.24 -7.97 -15.74
N SER A 18 -0.84 -8.74 -14.83
CA SER A 18 -2.23 -9.18 -14.99
C SER A 18 -3.22 -8.01 -14.99
N CYS A 19 -2.98 -7.00 -14.15
CA CYS A 19 -3.84 -5.82 -14.10
C CYS A 19 -3.66 -4.93 -15.34
N GLU A 20 -2.46 -4.85 -15.92
CA GLU A 20 -2.22 -4.15 -17.19
C GLU A 20 -2.97 -4.81 -18.35
N PHE A 21 -2.98 -6.15 -18.42
CA PHE A 21 -3.72 -6.88 -19.45
C PHE A 21 -5.24 -6.85 -19.24
N PHE A 22 -5.69 -6.83 -17.98
CA PHE A 22 -7.10 -6.91 -17.61
C PHE A 22 -7.50 -5.80 -16.63
N PRO A 23 -7.37 -4.51 -17.00
CA PRO A 23 -7.59 -3.39 -16.07
C PRO A 23 -9.02 -3.34 -15.51
N ILE A 24 -10.01 -3.77 -16.30
CA ILE A 24 -11.41 -3.83 -15.84
C ILE A 24 -11.59 -4.84 -14.70
N GLU A 25 -10.88 -5.96 -14.72
CA GLU A 25 -10.95 -6.93 -13.61
C GLU A 25 -10.27 -6.36 -12.34
N ALA A 26 -9.21 -5.57 -12.50
CA ALA A 26 -8.64 -4.82 -11.38
C ALA A 26 -9.64 -3.80 -10.80
N VAL A 27 -10.37 -3.07 -11.63
CA VAL A 27 -11.43 -2.15 -11.18
C VAL A 27 -12.55 -2.91 -10.47
N LYS A 28 -13.08 -3.99 -11.07
CA LYS A 28 -14.14 -4.79 -10.46
C LYS A 28 -13.75 -5.34 -9.08
N THR A 29 -12.53 -5.87 -8.96
CA THR A 29 -12.08 -6.49 -7.72
C THR A 29 -11.63 -5.45 -6.69
N ASN A 30 -10.72 -4.55 -7.08
CA ASN A 30 -10.09 -3.64 -6.13
C ASN A 30 -11.00 -2.46 -5.77
N VAL A 31 -11.76 -1.94 -6.72
CA VAL A 31 -12.60 -0.74 -6.51
C VAL A 31 -14.02 -1.14 -6.13
N LEU A 32 -14.73 -1.80 -7.05
CA LEU A 32 -16.15 -2.17 -6.84
C LEU A 32 -16.30 -3.25 -5.75
N GLY A 33 -15.36 -4.22 -5.69
CA GLY A 33 -15.34 -5.23 -4.65
C GLY A 33 -15.17 -4.61 -3.26
N THR A 34 -14.29 -3.62 -3.11
CA THR A 34 -14.13 -2.88 -1.85
C THR A 34 -15.39 -2.07 -1.53
N GLU A 35 -15.97 -1.38 -2.50
CA GLU A 35 -17.23 -0.65 -2.33
C GLU A 35 -18.35 -1.55 -1.81
N ASN A 36 -18.51 -2.74 -2.39
CA ASN A 36 -19.51 -3.73 -1.98
C ASN A 36 -19.25 -4.23 -0.54
N VAL A 37 -17.99 -4.52 -0.19
CA VAL A 37 -17.61 -4.95 1.17
C VAL A 37 -17.93 -3.86 2.19
N LEU A 38 -17.58 -2.61 1.89
CA LEU A 38 -17.85 -1.48 2.79
C LEU A 38 -19.34 -1.22 2.96
N THR A 39 -20.13 -1.27 1.87
CA THR A 39 -21.57 -1.14 1.95
C THR A 39 -22.18 -2.22 2.84
N ALA A 40 -21.81 -3.48 2.61
CA ALA A 40 -22.31 -4.59 3.41
C ALA A 40 -21.83 -4.53 4.88
N ALA A 41 -20.65 -3.98 5.15
CA ALA A 41 -20.14 -3.78 6.51
C ALA A 41 -20.96 -2.70 7.25
N ILE A 42 -21.25 -1.60 6.59
CA ILE A 42 -22.07 -0.51 7.12
C ILE A 42 -23.49 -1.00 7.41
N ASP A 43 -24.13 -1.66 6.46
CA ASP A 43 -25.50 -2.16 6.58
C ASP A 43 -25.62 -3.19 7.70
N ALA A 44 -24.58 -3.98 7.93
CA ALA A 44 -24.52 -4.99 9.00
C ALA A 44 -24.11 -4.42 10.38
N GLY A 45 -23.73 -3.17 10.45
CA GLY A 45 -23.27 -2.54 11.71
C GLY A 45 -21.95 -3.09 12.22
N VAL A 46 -21.03 -3.47 11.32
CA VAL A 46 -19.68 -3.94 11.67
C VAL A 46 -18.93 -2.84 12.42
N LYS A 47 -18.27 -3.16 13.53
CA LYS A 47 -17.55 -2.18 14.37
C LYS A 47 -16.37 -1.54 13.65
N SER A 48 -15.59 -2.36 12.92
CA SER A 48 -14.44 -1.84 12.19
C SER A 48 -14.14 -2.66 10.93
N CYS A 49 -13.84 -1.96 9.84
CA CYS A 49 -13.42 -2.53 8.56
C CYS A 49 -12.09 -1.89 8.12
N ILE A 50 -11.03 -2.68 8.07
CA ILE A 50 -9.71 -2.24 7.60
C ILE A 50 -9.46 -2.80 6.20
N CYS A 51 -9.18 -1.92 5.25
CA CYS A 51 -8.89 -2.27 3.86
C CYS A 51 -7.39 -2.17 3.56
N LEU A 52 -6.84 -3.19 2.88
CA LEU A 52 -5.43 -3.19 2.49
C LEU A 52 -5.17 -2.42 1.21
N SER A 53 -4.28 -1.43 1.29
CA SER A 53 -3.68 -0.75 0.14
C SER A 53 -2.18 -1.08 0.00
N THR A 54 -1.43 -0.25 -0.68
CA THR A 54 -0.04 -0.49 -1.06
C THR A 54 0.67 0.84 -1.35
N ASP A 55 2.00 0.86 -1.26
CA ASP A 55 2.87 1.93 -1.75
C ASP A 55 2.61 2.31 -3.22
N LYS A 56 2.15 1.36 -4.03
CA LYS A 56 1.85 1.58 -5.45
C LYS A 56 0.59 2.42 -5.72
N ALA A 57 -0.23 2.67 -4.67
CA ALA A 57 -1.35 3.61 -4.73
C ALA A 57 -0.90 5.07 -4.66
N ALA A 58 0.28 5.34 -4.09
CA ALA A 58 0.89 6.67 -4.10
C ALA A 58 1.60 6.92 -5.44
N TYR A 59 1.26 8.00 -6.13
CA TYR A 59 1.75 8.32 -7.49
C TYR A 59 1.70 7.10 -8.44
N PRO A 60 0.52 6.54 -8.72
CA PRO A 60 0.37 5.30 -9.47
C PRO A 60 0.81 5.46 -10.93
N VAL A 61 1.56 4.47 -11.46
CA VAL A 61 2.04 4.44 -12.85
C VAL A 61 1.54 3.23 -13.64
N ASN A 62 0.75 2.35 -13.00
CA ASN A 62 0.21 1.15 -13.61
C ASN A 62 -1.25 0.90 -13.17
N ALA A 63 -1.98 0.06 -13.90
CA ALA A 63 -3.39 -0.23 -13.67
C ALA A 63 -3.67 -0.76 -12.25
N MET A 64 -2.79 -1.60 -11.71
CA MET A 64 -2.93 -2.10 -10.33
C MET A 64 -2.84 -0.94 -9.33
N GLY A 65 -1.80 -0.11 -9.41
CA GLY A 65 -1.63 1.06 -8.53
C GLY A 65 -2.78 2.05 -8.67
N THR A 66 -3.22 2.34 -9.91
CA THR A 66 -4.37 3.23 -10.19
C THR A 66 -5.67 2.69 -9.57
N SER A 67 -5.94 1.38 -9.70
CA SER A 67 -7.12 0.77 -9.07
C SER A 67 -7.06 0.85 -7.54
N LYS A 68 -5.87 0.68 -6.94
CA LYS A 68 -5.68 0.82 -5.50
C LYS A 68 -5.79 2.28 -5.04
N ALA A 69 -5.28 3.24 -5.80
CA ALA A 69 -5.47 4.66 -5.52
C ALA A 69 -6.96 5.05 -5.55
N MET A 70 -7.70 4.57 -6.55
CA MET A 70 -9.16 4.78 -6.61
C MET A 70 -9.88 4.09 -5.44
N MET A 71 -9.46 2.87 -5.06
CA MET A 71 -9.98 2.17 -3.89
C MET A 71 -9.82 3.02 -2.61
N GLU A 72 -8.67 3.64 -2.37
CA GLU A 72 -8.46 4.54 -1.22
C GLU A 72 -9.44 5.71 -1.24
N LYS A 73 -9.70 6.32 -2.42
CA LYS A 73 -10.68 7.39 -2.55
C LYS A 73 -12.11 6.91 -2.23
N VAL A 74 -12.47 5.71 -2.65
CA VAL A 74 -13.78 5.09 -2.31
C VAL A 74 -13.87 4.85 -0.80
N ILE A 75 -12.83 4.36 -0.15
CA ILE A 75 -12.78 4.15 1.31
C ILE A 75 -13.01 5.48 2.06
N VAL A 76 -12.28 6.53 1.68
CA VAL A 76 -12.43 7.87 2.27
C VAL A 76 -13.83 8.45 1.99
N ALA A 77 -14.39 8.25 0.80
CA ALA A 77 -15.74 8.70 0.49
C ALA A 77 -16.80 7.97 1.34
N LYS A 78 -16.70 6.65 1.47
CA LYS A 78 -17.60 5.85 2.31
C LYS A 78 -17.50 6.22 3.79
N SER A 79 -16.31 6.52 4.29
CA SER A 79 -16.12 6.93 5.68
C SER A 79 -16.88 8.21 6.07
N ARG A 80 -17.15 9.09 5.10
CA ARG A 80 -17.96 10.31 5.30
C ARG A 80 -19.46 10.03 5.43
N MET A 81 -19.91 8.86 4.98
CA MET A 81 -21.34 8.47 4.98
C MET A 81 -21.74 7.76 6.28
N VAL A 82 -20.78 7.49 7.16
CA VAL A 82 -20.97 6.66 8.37
C VAL A 82 -20.66 7.47 9.61
N SER A 83 -21.49 7.32 10.66
CA SER A 83 -21.12 7.82 11.97
C SER A 83 -19.90 7.06 12.49
N PRO A 84 -18.84 7.77 12.93
CA PRO A 84 -17.62 7.14 13.49
C PRO A 84 -17.91 6.21 14.68
N GLU A 85 -19.02 6.43 15.38
CA GLU A 85 -19.44 5.62 16.52
C GLU A 85 -20.08 4.28 16.12
N LYS A 86 -20.51 4.17 14.84
CA LYS A 86 -21.18 2.97 14.34
C LYS A 86 -20.20 2.01 13.65
N THR A 87 -19.42 2.53 12.72
CA THR A 87 -18.49 1.71 11.92
C THR A 87 -17.23 2.52 11.64
N GLN A 88 -16.11 2.05 12.14
CA GLN A 88 -14.79 2.55 11.76
C GLN A 88 -14.40 1.98 10.40
N ILE A 89 -14.02 2.84 9.46
CA ILE A 89 -13.52 2.43 8.14
C ILE A 89 -12.15 3.06 7.94
N CYS A 90 -11.09 2.25 7.83
CA CYS A 90 -9.73 2.73 7.62
C CYS A 90 -9.05 1.96 6.49
N CYS A 91 -7.93 2.51 6.04
CA CYS A 91 -7.04 1.90 5.08
C CYS A 91 -5.64 1.73 5.68
N THR A 92 -4.91 0.68 5.28
CA THR A 92 -3.49 0.53 5.58
C THR A 92 -2.69 0.59 4.28
N ARG A 93 -1.53 1.25 4.31
CA ARG A 93 -0.60 1.33 3.17
C ARG A 93 0.76 0.86 3.63
N TYR A 94 1.33 -0.13 2.93
CA TYR A 94 2.65 -0.68 3.22
C TYR A 94 3.38 -1.09 1.94
N GLY A 95 4.68 -1.31 2.07
CA GLY A 95 5.56 -1.70 0.97
C GLY A 95 5.51 -3.17 0.62
N ASN A 96 6.65 -3.73 0.25
CA ASN A 96 6.76 -5.12 -0.14
C ASN A 96 6.86 -6.01 1.10
N VAL A 97 5.88 -6.89 1.30
CA VAL A 97 5.96 -7.94 2.31
C VAL A 97 6.87 -9.06 1.79
N MET A 98 7.93 -9.35 2.54
CA MET A 98 8.92 -10.39 2.19
C MET A 98 8.25 -11.74 1.95
N CYS A 99 8.77 -12.50 1.02
CA CYS A 99 8.34 -13.85 0.67
C CYS A 99 6.86 -13.97 0.26
N SER A 100 6.16 -12.85 0.00
CA SER A 100 4.78 -12.91 -0.49
C SER A 100 4.71 -13.57 -1.87
N ARG A 101 3.61 -14.30 -2.14
CA ARG A 101 3.43 -15.05 -3.39
C ARG A 101 3.64 -14.16 -4.63
N GLY A 102 4.51 -14.61 -5.54
CA GLY A 102 4.86 -13.91 -6.78
C GLY A 102 5.75 -12.68 -6.60
N SER A 103 6.41 -12.55 -5.42
CA SER A 103 7.40 -11.49 -5.17
C SER A 103 8.81 -11.92 -5.55
N VAL A 104 9.74 -10.96 -5.49
CA VAL A 104 11.12 -11.13 -5.98
C VAL A 104 11.93 -12.14 -5.18
N ILE A 105 11.76 -12.23 -3.86
CA ILE A 105 12.51 -13.17 -3.01
C ILE A 105 12.20 -14.63 -3.38
N PRO A 106 10.93 -15.08 -3.46
CA PRO A 106 10.62 -16.42 -3.96
C PRO A 106 11.14 -16.69 -5.38
N LEU A 107 11.17 -15.66 -6.26
CA LEU A 107 11.74 -15.79 -7.59
C LEU A 107 13.25 -16.09 -7.50
N PHE A 108 14.02 -15.33 -6.72
CA PHE A 108 15.45 -15.55 -6.53
C PHE A 108 15.74 -16.94 -5.96
N ILE A 109 14.97 -17.35 -4.94
CA ILE A 109 15.09 -18.69 -4.34
C ILE A 109 14.84 -19.79 -5.37
N SER A 110 13.81 -19.62 -6.23
CA SER A 110 13.53 -20.58 -7.30
C SER A 110 14.67 -20.63 -8.32
N GLN A 111 15.20 -19.48 -8.72
CA GLN A 111 16.31 -19.40 -9.66
C GLN A 111 17.57 -20.08 -9.11
N ILE A 112 17.89 -19.85 -7.83
CA ILE A 112 19.01 -20.53 -7.16
C ILE A 112 18.81 -22.04 -7.19
N LYS A 113 17.65 -22.55 -6.78
CA LYS A 113 17.34 -23.98 -6.77
C LYS A 113 17.41 -24.62 -8.15
N ASP A 114 17.07 -23.86 -9.18
CA ASP A 114 17.12 -24.31 -10.57
C ASP A 114 18.53 -24.17 -11.21
N GLY A 115 19.51 -23.65 -10.47
CA GLY A 115 20.87 -23.37 -11.00
C GLY A 115 20.90 -22.27 -12.06
N LYS A 116 19.93 -21.34 -12.04
CA LYS A 116 19.80 -20.23 -12.99
C LYS A 116 20.34 -18.93 -12.38
N ASP A 117 20.75 -17.99 -13.25
CA ASP A 117 21.11 -16.65 -12.82
C ASP A 117 19.93 -15.93 -12.14
N LEU A 118 20.23 -15.09 -11.14
CA LEU A 118 19.24 -14.23 -10.52
C LEU A 118 18.94 -13.06 -11.46
N THR A 119 17.70 -12.94 -11.92
CA THR A 119 17.31 -11.86 -12.84
C THR A 119 16.84 -10.63 -12.07
N VAL A 120 17.54 -9.51 -12.29
CA VAL A 120 17.25 -8.20 -11.66
C VAL A 120 16.92 -7.21 -12.76
N THR A 121 15.82 -6.46 -12.61
CA THR A 121 15.42 -5.45 -13.60
C THR A 121 16.40 -4.29 -13.64
N ASP A 122 16.69 -3.69 -12.49
CA ASP A 122 17.73 -2.70 -12.25
C ASP A 122 18.22 -2.85 -10.81
N PRO A 123 19.53 -3.04 -10.57
CA PRO A 123 20.07 -3.24 -9.23
C PRO A 123 19.95 -2.01 -8.33
N THR A 124 19.78 -0.81 -8.89
CA THR A 124 19.65 0.45 -8.15
C THR A 124 18.21 0.77 -7.74
N MET A 125 17.22 0.03 -8.27
CA MET A 125 15.83 0.17 -7.82
C MET A 125 15.72 -0.05 -6.32
N THR A 126 15.00 0.84 -5.63
CA THR A 126 14.74 0.71 -4.21
C THR A 126 13.31 0.22 -3.92
N ARG A 127 13.16 -0.57 -2.87
CA ARG A 127 11.86 -1.06 -2.39
C ARG A 127 11.82 -1.02 -0.87
N PHE A 128 10.68 -0.65 -0.32
CA PHE A 128 10.39 -0.88 1.08
C PHE A 128 10.28 -2.38 1.33
N ILE A 129 10.88 -2.84 2.40
CA ILE A 129 10.90 -4.26 2.79
C ILE A 129 10.36 -4.37 4.21
N MET A 130 9.42 -5.29 4.40
CA MET A 130 8.85 -5.57 5.71
C MET A 130 8.53 -7.05 5.86
N SER A 131 8.47 -7.50 7.10
CA SER A 131 8.05 -8.86 7.45
C SER A 131 6.51 -9.00 7.39
N LEU A 132 6.03 -10.23 7.44
CA LEU A 132 4.59 -10.48 7.56
C LEU A 132 4.06 -10.03 8.94
N GLU A 133 4.86 -10.20 9.99
CA GLU A 133 4.57 -9.79 11.36
C GLU A 133 4.34 -8.27 11.42
N GLU A 134 5.23 -7.47 10.84
CA GLU A 134 5.09 -6.01 10.76
C GLU A 134 3.84 -5.60 9.96
N ALA A 135 3.51 -6.31 8.88
CA ALA A 135 2.29 -6.05 8.12
C ALA A 135 1.02 -6.33 8.95
N VAL A 136 1.02 -7.39 9.76
CA VAL A 136 -0.08 -7.72 10.69
C VAL A 136 -0.14 -6.69 11.83
N GLU A 137 1.00 -6.27 12.37
CA GLU A 137 1.07 -5.25 13.41
C GLU A 137 0.43 -3.93 12.96
N LEU A 138 0.70 -3.48 11.73
CA LEU A 138 0.05 -2.30 11.16
C LEU A 138 -1.47 -2.43 11.14
N VAL A 139 -2.00 -3.60 10.78
CA VAL A 139 -3.45 -3.83 10.75
C VAL A 139 -4.04 -3.80 12.15
N VAL A 140 -3.42 -4.48 13.11
CA VAL A 140 -3.85 -4.50 14.51
C VAL A 140 -3.78 -3.09 15.10
N PHE A 141 -2.69 -2.37 14.86
CA PHE A 141 -2.54 -0.98 15.26
C PHE A 141 -3.66 -0.09 14.69
N THR A 142 -4.02 -0.31 13.42
CA THR A 142 -5.08 0.45 12.76
C THR A 142 -6.46 0.18 13.37
N PHE A 143 -6.77 -1.07 13.75
CA PHE A 143 -8.00 -1.40 14.48
C PHE A 143 -8.10 -0.65 15.81
N GLN A 144 -6.98 -0.50 16.51
CA GLN A 144 -6.93 0.09 17.85
C GLN A 144 -6.87 1.63 17.84
N ASN A 145 -6.21 2.24 16.86
CA ASN A 145 -5.81 3.65 16.89
C ASN A 145 -6.35 4.47 15.69
N GLY A 146 -6.96 3.83 14.70
CA GLY A 146 -7.49 4.51 13.52
C GLY A 146 -8.76 5.29 13.84
N SER A 147 -8.95 6.39 13.13
CA SER A 147 -10.25 7.08 13.04
C SER A 147 -10.81 6.86 11.65
N THR A 148 -12.14 6.87 11.54
CA THR A 148 -12.82 6.61 10.26
C THR A 148 -12.32 7.54 9.14
N GLY A 149 -11.89 6.93 8.04
CA GLY A 149 -11.31 7.58 6.87
C GLY A 149 -9.78 7.70 6.87
N ASP A 150 -9.10 7.33 7.96
CA ASP A 150 -7.64 7.39 8.04
C ASP A 150 -6.96 6.37 7.10
N ILE A 151 -5.80 6.77 6.58
CA ILE A 151 -4.82 5.87 5.98
C ILE A 151 -3.65 5.73 6.94
N MET A 152 -3.42 4.53 7.45
CA MET A 152 -2.28 4.20 8.28
C MET A 152 -1.14 3.66 7.42
N VAL A 153 0.06 4.17 7.64
CA VAL A 153 1.23 3.89 6.82
C VAL A 153 2.36 3.35 7.69
N GLN A 154 2.93 2.21 7.28
CA GLN A 154 4.08 1.61 7.94
C GLN A 154 5.35 2.42 7.63
N LYS A 155 6.15 2.75 8.66
CA LYS A 155 7.52 3.20 8.51
C LYS A 155 8.41 1.97 8.29
N ALA A 156 8.63 1.62 7.03
CA ALA A 156 9.44 0.45 6.69
C ALA A 156 10.82 0.88 6.20
N PRO A 157 11.89 0.11 6.51
CA PRO A 157 13.19 0.31 5.90
C PRO A 157 13.13 -0.01 4.40
N ALA A 158 14.09 0.53 3.65
CA ALA A 158 14.23 0.24 2.23
C ALA A 158 15.59 -0.34 1.90
N CYS A 159 15.67 -1.09 0.82
CA CYS A 159 16.94 -1.54 0.24
C CYS A 159 16.88 -1.50 -1.29
N THR A 160 18.05 -1.53 -1.91
CA THR A 160 18.14 -1.73 -3.37
C THR A 160 17.90 -3.19 -3.72
N ILE A 161 17.38 -3.43 -4.92
CA ILE A 161 17.17 -4.81 -5.42
C ILE A 161 18.50 -5.55 -5.58
N GLY A 162 19.58 -4.83 -5.90
CA GLY A 162 20.92 -5.42 -5.96
C GLY A 162 21.39 -5.95 -4.62
N VAL A 163 21.23 -5.16 -3.53
CA VAL A 163 21.55 -5.60 -2.16
C VAL A 163 20.66 -6.79 -1.74
N LEU A 164 19.38 -6.74 -2.07
CA LEU A 164 18.45 -7.85 -1.77
C LEU A 164 18.87 -9.14 -2.48
N ALA A 165 19.23 -9.07 -3.76
CA ALA A 165 19.70 -10.24 -4.52
C ALA A 165 20.99 -10.83 -3.92
N GLN A 166 21.94 -9.97 -3.54
CA GLN A 166 23.17 -10.39 -2.90
C GLN A 166 22.92 -11.05 -1.55
N ALA A 167 22.06 -10.47 -0.70
CA ALA A 167 21.70 -11.04 0.60
C ALA A 167 21.03 -12.42 0.47
N VAL A 168 20.17 -12.61 -0.54
CA VAL A 168 19.57 -13.93 -0.81
C VAL A 168 20.63 -14.94 -1.25
N LYS A 169 21.57 -14.55 -2.12
CA LYS A 169 22.71 -15.43 -2.51
C LYS A 169 23.52 -15.87 -1.29
N GLU A 170 23.89 -14.94 -0.43
CA GLU A 170 24.68 -15.23 0.78
C GLU A 170 23.93 -16.19 1.73
N LEU A 171 22.63 -15.94 1.93
CA LEU A 171 21.80 -16.80 2.79
C LEU A 171 21.71 -18.25 2.27
N PHE A 172 21.70 -18.43 0.96
CA PHE A 172 21.63 -19.76 0.31
C PHE A 172 23.00 -20.32 -0.07
N HIS A 173 24.11 -19.64 0.26
CA HIS A 173 25.47 -20.01 -0.15
C HIS A 173 25.59 -20.29 -1.65
N ALA A 174 24.94 -19.42 -2.45
CA ALA A 174 24.78 -19.62 -3.90
C ALA A 174 25.81 -18.83 -4.70
N ASP A 175 26.37 -19.46 -5.76
CA ASP A 175 27.36 -18.86 -6.67
C ASP A 175 26.75 -18.29 -7.95
N ASN A 176 25.42 -18.37 -8.11
CA ASN A 176 24.70 -17.90 -9.29
C ASN A 176 25.03 -16.44 -9.62
N GLU A 177 25.14 -16.10 -10.90
CA GLU A 177 25.34 -14.71 -11.33
C GLU A 177 24.08 -13.86 -11.14
N ILE A 178 24.26 -12.55 -11.01
CA ILE A 178 23.15 -11.58 -11.02
C ILE A 178 23.11 -10.94 -12.41
N LYS A 179 22.05 -11.24 -13.17
CA LYS A 179 21.85 -10.77 -14.54
C LYS A 179 20.85 -9.62 -14.59
N VAL A 180 21.28 -8.47 -15.10
CA VAL A 180 20.39 -7.32 -15.32
C VAL A 180 19.59 -7.54 -16.60
N ILE A 181 18.25 -7.47 -16.51
CA ILE A 181 17.32 -7.72 -17.62
C ILE A 181 16.60 -6.46 -18.12
N GLY A 182 16.80 -5.30 -17.48
CA GLY A 182 16.15 -4.04 -17.83
C GLY A 182 14.78 -3.83 -17.16
N ILE A 183 14.37 -2.56 -17.10
CA ILE A 183 13.13 -2.13 -16.45
C ILE A 183 11.93 -2.56 -17.28
N ARG A 184 10.88 -3.08 -16.65
CA ARG A 184 9.63 -3.49 -17.29
C ARG A 184 8.63 -2.33 -17.33
N HIS A 185 7.67 -2.42 -18.25
CA HIS A 185 6.56 -1.47 -18.28
C HIS A 185 5.78 -1.46 -16.95
N GLY A 186 5.48 -0.27 -16.45
CA GLY A 186 4.74 -0.08 -15.19
C GLY A 186 5.54 -0.28 -13.90
N GLU A 187 6.87 -0.45 -13.99
CA GLU A 187 7.77 -0.48 -12.82
C GLU A 187 8.34 0.91 -12.53
N LYS A 188 8.46 1.26 -11.25
CA LYS A 188 9.10 2.49 -10.77
C LYS A 188 10.52 2.21 -10.29
N MET A 189 11.40 3.20 -10.38
CA MET A 189 12.73 3.13 -9.77
C MET A 189 12.66 3.08 -8.25
N TYR A 190 11.73 3.81 -7.65
CA TYR A 190 11.46 3.81 -6.20
C TYR A 190 9.96 3.86 -5.93
N GLU A 191 9.54 3.41 -4.77
CA GLU A 191 8.14 3.43 -4.34
C GLU A 191 7.92 4.53 -3.28
N THR A 192 6.70 5.04 -3.23
CA THR A 192 6.28 6.10 -2.32
C THR A 192 5.23 5.57 -1.35
N LEU A 193 5.43 5.79 -0.06
CA LEU A 193 4.45 5.47 0.98
C LEU A 193 3.61 6.70 1.38
N LEU A 194 4.20 7.89 1.39
CA LEU A 194 3.50 9.16 1.60
C LEU A 194 3.85 10.13 0.48
N THR A 195 2.83 10.70 -0.15
CA THR A 195 3.03 11.79 -1.12
C THR A 195 3.38 13.09 -0.41
N ASN A 196 3.92 14.07 -1.17
CA ASN A 196 4.22 15.40 -0.60
C ASN A 196 2.99 16.05 0.06
N GLU A 197 1.82 15.89 -0.55
CA GLU A 197 0.57 16.44 -0.05
C GLU A 197 0.11 15.75 1.22
N GLU A 198 0.32 14.45 1.32
CA GLU A 198 0.01 13.65 2.51
C GLU A 198 0.97 13.97 3.65
N CYS A 199 2.26 14.13 3.37
CA CYS A 199 3.26 14.52 4.37
C CYS A 199 2.89 15.82 5.10
N ALA A 200 2.28 16.78 4.40
CA ALA A 200 1.86 18.05 5.00
C ALA A 200 0.82 17.89 6.13
N ASN A 201 0.07 16.78 6.13
CA ASN A 201 -1.00 16.51 7.09
C ASN A 201 -0.78 15.21 7.88
N ALA A 202 0.29 14.48 7.60
CA ALA A 202 0.59 13.22 8.27
C ALA A 202 0.95 13.46 9.75
N ILE A 203 0.44 12.60 10.62
CA ILE A 203 0.72 12.59 12.05
C ILE A 203 1.69 11.45 12.33
N ASP A 204 2.81 11.76 12.96
CA ASP A 204 3.77 10.77 13.41
C ASP A 204 3.23 10.03 14.65
N MET A 205 3.14 8.70 14.57
CA MET A 205 2.67 7.82 15.64
C MET A 205 3.73 6.77 16.04
N GLY A 206 5.00 7.14 16.00
CA GLY A 206 6.12 6.24 16.29
C GLY A 206 6.50 5.39 15.07
N ASN A 207 6.15 4.12 15.07
CA ASN A 207 6.45 3.21 13.95
C ASN A 207 5.53 3.40 12.73
N PHE A 208 4.53 4.27 12.85
CA PHE A 208 3.51 4.49 11.82
C PHE A 208 3.30 5.97 11.54
N TYR A 209 2.81 6.27 10.34
CA TYR A 209 2.20 7.56 10.04
C TYR A 209 0.69 7.38 9.92
N ARG A 210 -0.05 8.36 10.40
CA ARG A 210 -1.48 8.49 10.19
C ARG A 210 -1.74 9.64 9.22
N VAL A 211 -2.39 9.37 8.11
CA VAL A 211 -2.90 10.38 7.17
C VAL A 211 -4.39 10.55 7.44
N PRO A 212 -4.83 11.65 8.09
CA PRO A 212 -6.22 11.87 8.37
C PRO A 212 -7.04 12.07 7.10
N ALA A 213 -8.28 11.60 7.10
CA ALA A 213 -9.21 11.91 6.01
C ALA A 213 -9.46 13.41 5.91
N ASP A 214 -9.56 13.91 4.68
CA ASP A 214 -10.06 15.25 4.43
C ASP A 214 -11.55 15.33 4.83
N LYS A 215 -11.84 16.07 5.88
CA LYS A 215 -13.19 16.24 6.45
C LYS A 215 -13.95 17.41 5.83
N ARG A 216 -13.37 18.12 4.85
CA ARG A 216 -14.03 19.24 4.18
C ARG A 216 -15.26 18.77 3.41
N GLY A 217 -16.36 19.51 3.53
CA GLY A 217 -17.59 19.24 2.77
C GLY A 217 -17.48 19.74 1.30
N LEU A 218 -18.47 19.36 0.48
CA LEU A 218 -18.64 19.83 -0.91
C LEU A 218 -19.05 21.32 -0.96
N ASN A 219 -18.32 22.19 -0.28
CA ASN A 219 -18.53 23.63 -0.41
C ASN A 219 -17.37 24.22 -1.19
N TYR A 220 -17.60 24.49 -2.47
CA TYR A 220 -16.58 25.01 -3.39
C TYR A 220 -15.96 26.33 -2.92
N ASP A 221 -16.68 27.16 -2.19
CA ASP A 221 -16.18 28.44 -1.68
C ASP A 221 -15.01 28.25 -0.70
N LYS A 222 -15.00 27.14 0.07
CA LYS A 222 -13.90 26.81 1.00
C LYS A 222 -12.63 26.29 0.31
N TYR A 223 -12.73 25.78 -0.91
CA TYR A 223 -11.54 25.36 -1.68
C TYR A 223 -10.68 26.53 -2.13
N PHE A 224 -11.24 27.73 -2.17
CA PHE A 224 -10.53 28.94 -2.59
C PHE A 224 -10.03 29.78 -1.41
N THR A 225 -10.49 29.55 -0.20
CA THR A 225 -10.22 30.40 0.96
C THR A 225 -9.32 29.78 2.03
N ASP A 226 -9.31 28.46 2.18
CA ASP A 226 -8.61 27.76 3.28
C ASP A 226 -7.54 26.79 2.76
N GLY A 227 -6.50 27.32 2.11
CA GLY A 227 -5.26 26.57 1.87
C GLY A 227 -4.45 26.44 3.15
N ASN A 228 -3.87 25.27 3.43
CA ASN A 228 -2.95 25.11 4.53
C ASN A 228 -1.60 25.70 4.16
N LEU A 229 -1.23 26.85 4.77
CA LEU A 229 0.03 27.56 4.53
C LEU A 229 1.23 26.85 5.20
N LYS A 230 1.02 25.90 6.08
CA LYS A 230 2.10 25.14 6.70
C LYS A 230 2.42 23.93 5.83
N ARG A 231 3.46 24.04 5.00
CA ARG A 231 4.12 22.85 4.45
C ARG A 231 4.87 22.16 5.59
N ALA A 232 4.67 20.85 5.73
CA ALA A 232 5.55 20.05 6.57
C ALA A 232 6.99 20.15 6.03
N GLU A 233 7.95 20.13 6.92
CA GLU A 233 9.38 20.08 6.56
C GLU A 233 9.74 18.75 5.87
N LEU A 234 8.89 17.72 5.98
CA LEU A 234 9.05 16.44 5.30
C LEU A 234 8.63 16.57 3.84
N SER A 235 9.58 16.35 2.95
CA SER A 235 9.34 15.97 1.57
C SER A 235 8.74 14.55 1.52
N GLU A 236 8.31 14.10 0.35
CA GLU A 236 7.84 12.74 0.06
C GLU A 236 8.59 11.65 0.83
N PHE A 237 7.88 10.71 1.45
CA PHE A 237 8.45 9.52 2.07
C PHE A 237 8.48 8.38 1.07
N ASN A 238 9.64 8.09 0.54
CA ASN A 238 9.85 7.09 -0.50
C ASN A 238 11.08 6.19 -0.21
N SER A 239 11.16 5.06 -0.91
CA SER A 239 12.21 4.06 -0.69
C SER A 239 13.62 4.47 -1.12
N ASN A 240 13.78 5.67 -1.69
CA ASN A 240 15.06 6.22 -2.09
C ASN A 240 15.63 7.22 -1.07
N ASN A 241 14.81 7.70 -0.13
CA ASN A 241 15.20 8.66 0.90
C ASN A 241 15.04 8.13 2.34
N THR A 242 14.95 6.81 2.47
CA THR A 242 14.78 6.10 3.77
C THR A 242 16.05 5.39 4.17
#